data_54c8819bfe23f51d10ce070fac24f7fc
#
_entry.id   54c8819bfe23f51d10ce070fac24f7fc
#
_cell.length_a   1.000
_cell.length_b   1.000
_cell.length_c   1.000
_cell.angle_alpha   90.00
_cell.angle_beta   90.00
_cell.angle_gamma   90.00
#
_symmetry.space_group_name_H-M   'P 1'
#
loop_
_entity.id
_entity.type
_entity.pdbx_description
1 polymer ?
#
loop_
_entity_poly.entity_id
_entity_poly.type
_entity_poly.pdbx_seq_one_letter_code
_entity_poly.pdbx_strand_id
1 'polypeptide(L)'
;MPFADSQGMRIYYDDRGSGDTALLCLPGWCVHHTIFSPLAERLDADNRVLAMDWRGHGDSQASDGDFGYPEMVADAVAVIEASGAESVITIAHAHGGWVAVELCRQLAGRVPRMIFFSWNPFITGRNPLAPPSLREVPALQSPALWQALQDEARRHLAVDLLVTAWVGDAPASVAKQIWDETGTHGYEMWSRAGREITAMFTREGDPLQALSTFRPPVPVLHVYAQPRAPEYLSAQESVAWDHPWFAVRRLEAVSQFPMLEVPDETADVIREYIQ
;
A
#
# COMPACT_ATOMS: atom_id res chain seq x y z
N MET A 1 2.78 -24.24 -1.66
CA MET A 1 2.88 -22.80 -1.39
C MET A 1 3.84 -22.23 -2.40
N PRO A 2 3.44 -21.29 -3.21
CA PRO A 2 4.31 -20.73 -4.22
C PRO A 2 5.34 -19.78 -3.59
N PHE A 3 6.58 -19.90 -4.09
CA PHE A 3 7.65 -18.95 -3.82
C PHE A 3 8.23 -18.52 -5.14
N ALA A 4 8.48 -17.23 -5.27
CA ALA A 4 9.27 -16.66 -6.35
C ALA A 4 10.74 -16.56 -5.90
N ASP A 5 11.67 -16.74 -6.84
CA ASP A 5 13.09 -16.42 -6.63
C ASP A 5 13.34 -14.98 -7.08
N SER A 6 13.71 -14.12 -6.15
CA SER A 6 14.12 -12.73 -6.41
C SER A 6 15.59 -12.56 -6.04
N GLN A 7 16.48 -12.71 -7.00
CA GLN A 7 17.92 -12.52 -6.80
C GLN A 7 18.49 -13.44 -5.70
N GLY A 8 18.01 -14.69 -5.64
CA GLY A 8 18.38 -15.67 -4.62
C GLY A 8 17.58 -15.58 -3.31
N MET A 9 16.63 -14.64 -3.21
CA MET A 9 15.70 -14.53 -2.08
C MET A 9 14.39 -15.25 -2.42
N ARG A 10 13.90 -16.07 -1.49
CA ARG A 10 12.59 -16.71 -1.60
C ARG A 10 11.50 -15.78 -1.15
N ILE A 11 10.68 -15.32 -2.09
CA ILE A 11 9.56 -14.42 -1.86
C ILE A 11 8.25 -15.21 -1.84
N TYR A 12 7.56 -15.17 -0.71
CA TYR A 12 6.27 -15.84 -0.55
C TYR A 12 5.16 -15.06 -1.25
N TYR A 13 4.22 -15.79 -1.85
CA TYR A 13 2.94 -15.25 -2.29
C TYR A 13 1.85 -16.31 -2.24
N ASP A 14 0.63 -15.92 -1.88
CA ASP A 14 -0.58 -16.68 -2.12
C ASP A 14 -1.01 -16.46 -3.57
N ASP A 15 -1.50 -17.52 -4.23
CA ASP A 15 -2.04 -17.49 -5.58
C ASP A 15 -3.41 -18.18 -5.55
N ARG A 16 -4.47 -17.40 -5.66
CA ARG A 16 -5.86 -17.86 -5.55
C ARG A 16 -6.65 -17.48 -6.79
N GLY A 17 -7.68 -18.29 -7.10
CA GLY A 17 -8.50 -18.07 -8.28
C GLY A 17 -7.79 -18.36 -9.58
N SER A 18 -8.18 -17.71 -10.67
CA SER A 18 -7.60 -17.91 -12.00
C SER A 18 -7.82 -16.71 -12.91
N GLY A 19 -6.98 -16.58 -13.94
CA GLY A 19 -7.07 -15.53 -14.96
C GLY A 19 -5.69 -15.08 -15.44
N ASP A 20 -5.63 -14.50 -16.62
CA ASP A 20 -4.40 -13.97 -17.23
C ASP A 20 -4.01 -12.63 -16.61
N THR A 21 -5.00 -11.86 -16.18
CA THR A 21 -4.82 -10.66 -15.36
C THR A 21 -5.01 -11.00 -13.90
N ALA A 22 -4.02 -10.69 -13.06
CA ALA A 22 -4.10 -10.92 -11.63
C ALA A 22 -4.25 -9.61 -10.82
N LEU A 23 -4.93 -9.69 -9.69
CA LEU A 23 -4.95 -8.65 -8.67
C LEU A 23 -3.73 -8.87 -7.78
N LEU A 24 -2.71 -8.02 -7.91
CA LEU A 24 -1.46 -8.11 -7.14
C LEU A 24 -1.55 -7.26 -5.88
N CYS A 25 -1.65 -7.92 -4.73
CA CYS A 25 -1.73 -7.28 -3.42
C CYS A 25 -0.33 -7.02 -2.86
N LEU A 26 -0.04 -5.74 -2.62
CA LEU A 26 1.24 -5.20 -2.18
C LEU A 26 1.09 -4.59 -0.78
N PRO A 27 1.55 -5.22 0.30
CA PRO A 27 1.39 -4.70 1.65
C PRO A 27 2.25 -3.46 1.89
N GLY A 28 1.94 -2.72 2.95
CA GLY A 28 2.82 -1.67 3.46
C GLY A 28 4.06 -2.25 4.15
N TRP A 29 4.92 -1.36 4.65
CA TRP A 29 6.04 -1.77 5.50
C TRP A 29 5.53 -2.33 6.84
N CYS A 30 6.18 -3.36 7.34
CA CYS A 30 5.94 -3.98 8.63
C CYS A 30 4.54 -4.62 8.79
N VAL A 31 3.84 -4.87 7.70
CA VAL A 31 2.63 -5.70 7.65
C VAL A 31 2.77 -6.78 6.60
N HIS A 32 1.95 -7.82 6.66
CA HIS A 32 2.09 -9.03 5.86
C HIS A 32 0.96 -9.15 4.84
N HIS A 33 1.10 -10.12 3.89
CA HIS A 33 0.07 -10.44 2.90
C HIS A 33 -1.29 -10.74 3.55
N THR A 34 -1.30 -11.22 4.79
CA THR A 34 -2.50 -11.61 5.55
C THR A 34 -3.49 -10.48 5.77
N ILE A 35 -3.07 -9.21 5.66
CA ILE A 35 -4.02 -8.07 5.67
C ILE A 35 -5.00 -8.12 4.48
N PHE A 36 -4.65 -8.82 3.40
CA PHE A 36 -5.51 -8.97 2.23
C PHE A 36 -6.30 -10.29 2.23
N SER A 37 -6.09 -11.22 3.18
CA SER A 37 -6.73 -12.54 3.15
C SER A 37 -8.25 -12.48 3.11
N PRO A 38 -8.96 -11.66 3.93
CA PRO A 38 -10.42 -11.57 3.85
C PRO A 38 -10.91 -11.00 2.53
N LEU A 39 -10.14 -10.09 1.91
CA LEU A 39 -10.45 -9.52 0.60
C LEU A 39 -10.21 -10.54 -0.52
N ALA A 40 -9.11 -11.28 -0.47
CA ALA A 40 -8.78 -12.31 -1.44
C ALA A 40 -9.86 -13.41 -1.49
N GLU A 41 -10.35 -13.87 -0.34
CA GLU A 41 -11.43 -14.84 -0.23
C GLU A 41 -12.74 -14.39 -0.91
N ARG A 42 -12.96 -13.10 -1.06
CA ARG A 42 -14.14 -12.54 -1.71
C ARG A 42 -13.94 -12.33 -3.21
N LEU A 43 -12.72 -12.17 -3.64
CA LEU A 43 -12.39 -11.85 -5.03
C LEU A 43 -11.97 -13.09 -5.84
N ASP A 44 -11.51 -14.17 -5.20
CA ASP A 44 -10.89 -15.32 -5.86
C ASP A 44 -11.86 -16.18 -6.68
N ALA A 45 -13.17 -16.04 -6.46
CA ALA A 45 -14.18 -16.71 -7.28
C ALA A 45 -14.21 -16.22 -8.75
N ASP A 46 -13.94 -14.91 -8.95
CA ASP A 46 -14.08 -14.24 -10.24
C ASP A 46 -12.74 -13.68 -10.76
N ASN A 47 -11.72 -13.67 -9.94
CA ASN A 47 -10.42 -13.06 -10.26
C ASN A 47 -9.28 -13.95 -9.79
N ARG A 48 -8.12 -13.80 -10.41
CA ARG A 48 -6.88 -14.31 -9.84
C ARG A 48 -6.30 -13.28 -8.87
N VAL A 49 -5.96 -13.69 -7.66
CA VAL A 49 -5.42 -12.83 -6.59
C VAL A 49 -4.06 -13.35 -6.17
N LEU A 50 -3.05 -12.48 -6.27
CA LEU A 50 -1.69 -12.73 -5.80
C LEU A 50 -1.43 -11.84 -4.58
N ALA A 51 -1.28 -12.41 -3.39
CA ALA A 51 -0.97 -11.65 -2.18
C ALA A 51 0.43 -12.03 -1.69
N MET A 52 1.38 -11.07 -1.68
CA MET A 52 2.79 -11.34 -1.43
C MET A 52 3.29 -10.74 -0.11
N ASP A 53 4.37 -11.32 0.39
CA ASP A 53 5.19 -10.72 1.45
C ASP A 53 6.50 -10.17 0.87
N TRP A 54 6.93 -9.02 1.36
CA TRP A 54 8.25 -8.49 1.03
C TRP A 54 9.36 -9.36 1.65
N ARG A 55 10.57 -9.31 1.11
CA ARG A 55 11.75 -9.90 1.79
C ARG A 55 11.83 -9.41 3.24
N GLY A 56 12.08 -10.33 4.16
CA GLY A 56 12.13 -10.02 5.59
C GLY A 56 10.78 -9.77 6.25
N HIS A 57 9.65 -10.00 5.56
CA HIS A 57 8.31 -9.91 6.10
C HIS A 57 7.58 -11.26 5.98
N GLY A 58 6.65 -11.53 6.88
CA GLY A 58 5.75 -12.67 6.84
C GLY A 58 6.44 -14.00 6.57
N ASP A 59 5.97 -14.70 5.55
CA ASP A 59 6.47 -16.00 5.14
C ASP A 59 7.63 -15.94 4.11
N SER A 60 8.01 -14.74 3.68
CA SER A 60 9.18 -14.54 2.83
C SER A 60 10.48 -14.75 3.62
N GLN A 61 11.54 -15.11 2.89
CA GLN A 61 12.85 -15.30 3.49
C GLN A 61 13.33 -14.05 4.21
N ALA A 62 13.86 -14.22 5.42
CA ALA A 62 14.55 -13.16 6.15
C ALA A 62 15.74 -12.62 5.33
N SER A 63 15.94 -11.32 5.34
CA SER A 63 17.06 -10.68 4.64
C SER A 63 18.17 -10.37 5.64
N ASP A 64 19.34 -10.95 5.42
CA ASP A 64 20.54 -10.66 6.22
C ASP A 64 21.23 -9.36 5.77
N GLY A 65 20.82 -8.81 4.61
CA GLY A 65 21.38 -7.59 4.02
C GLY A 65 20.45 -6.40 4.14
N ASP A 66 20.99 -5.23 3.83
CA ASP A 66 20.18 -4.03 3.64
C ASP A 66 19.37 -4.14 2.34
N PHE A 67 18.17 -3.55 2.32
CA PHE A 67 17.32 -3.47 1.14
C PHE A 67 16.41 -2.24 1.20
N GLY A 68 15.88 -1.88 0.06
CA GLY A 68 14.97 -0.76 -0.07
C GLY A 68 13.91 -0.99 -1.15
N TYR A 69 13.32 0.07 -1.65
CA TYR A 69 12.32 -0.02 -2.71
C TYR A 69 12.81 -0.70 -3.99
N PRO A 70 14.07 -0.53 -4.46
CA PRO A 70 14.54 -1.27 -5.63
C PRO A 70 14.43 -2.79 -5.49
N GLU A 71 14.80 -3.32 -4.33
CA GLU A 71 14.71 -4.75 -4.04
C GLU A 71 13.26 -5.21 -3.88
N MET A 72 12.39 -4.39 -3.25
CA MET A 72 10.95 -4.68 -3.14
C MET A 72 10.27 -4.69 -4.52
N VAL A 73 10.66 -3.80 -5.42
CA VAL A 73 10.18 -3.82 -6.82
C VAL A 73 10.65 -5.10 -7.52
N ALA A 74 11.91 -5.50 -7.33
CA ALA A 74 12.43 -6.76 -7.90
C ALA A 74 11.66 -7.98 -7.35
N ASP A 75 11.29 -7.97 -6.06
CA ASP A 75 10.47 -9.01 -5.44
C ASP A 75 9.10 -9.12 -6.11
N ALA A 76 8.42 -7.99 -6.30
CA ALA A 76 7.12 -7.96 -6.95
C ALA A 76 7.20 -8.40 -8.42
N VAL A 77 8.24 -8.01 -9.16
CA VAL A 77 8.48 -8.48 -10.53
C VAL A 77 8.70 -10.00 -10.53
N ALA A 78 9.49 -10.53 -9.60
CA ALA A 78 9.73 -11.97 -9.49
C ALA A 78 8.43 -12.75 -9.22
N VAL A 79 7.53 -12.23 -8.39
CA VAL A 79 6.21 -12.82 -8.14
C VAL A 79 5.35 -12.80 -9.41
N ILE A 80 5.30 -11.69 -10.14
CA ILE A 80 4.56 -11.58 -11.40
C ILE A 80 5.06 -12.61 -12.41
N GLU A 81 6.38 -12.72 -12.59
CA GLU A 81 6.97 -13.67 -13.54
C GLU A 81 6.77 -15.13 -13.10
N ALA A 82 6.97 -15.45 -11.81
CA ALA A 82 6.77 -16.79 -11.28
C ALA A 82 5.31 -17.26 -11.37
N SER A 83 4.36 -16.34 -11.20
CA SER A 83 2.93 -16.63 -11.33
C SER A 83 2.50 -16.85 -12.78
N GLY A 84 3.26 -16.36 -13.77
CA GLY A 84 2.89 -16.39 -15.18
C GLY A 84 1.72 -15.45 -15.52
N ALA A 85 1.37 -14.47 -14.68
CA ALA A 85 0.35 -13.49 -14.99
C ALA A 85 0.79 -12.58 -16.16
N GLU A 86 -0.04 -12.43 -17.18
CA GLU A 86 0.28 -11.58 -18.34
C GLU A 86 0.25 -10.11 -17.97
N SER A 87 -0.71 -9.72 -17.12
CA SER A 87 -0.84 -8.38 -16.58
C SER A 87 -1.29 -8.41 -15.12
N VAL A 88 -1.12 -7.29 -14.41
CA VAL A 88 -1.54 -7.16 -13.01
C VAL A 88 -2.25 -5.82 -12.79
N ILE A 89 -3.34 -5.87 -12.04
CA ILE A 89 -3.92 -4.69 -11.40
C ILE A 89 -3.35 -4.66 -9.98
N THR A 90 -2.58 -3.63 -9.64
CA THR A 90 -1.98 -3.54 -8.32
C THR A 90 -3.00 -3.09 -7.28
N ILE A 91 -3.01 -3.76 -6.12
CA ILE A 91 -3.76 -3.40 -4.93
C ILE A 91 -2.76 -3.14 -3.82
N ALA A 92 -2.39 -1.89 -3.63
CA ALA A 92 -1.31 -1.53 -2.72
C ALA A 92 -1.83 -0.86 -1.44
N HIS A 93 -1.36 -1.33 -0.29
CA HIS A 93 -1.65 -0.69 0.99
C HIS A 93 -0.54 0.28 1.37
N ALA A 94 -0.93 1.48 1.79
CA ALA A 94 -0.02 2.50 2.30
C ALA A 94 1.23 2.65 1.40
N HIS A 95 2.42 2.57 1.97
CA HIS A 95 3.68 2.78 1.25
C HIS A 95 4.07 1.66 0.27
N GLY A 96 3.36 0.54 0.21
CA GLY A 96 3.41 -0.41 -0.91
C GLY A 96 3.03 0.25 -2.25
N GLY A 97 2.33 1.38 -2.18
CA GLY A 97 2.00 2.22 -3.33
C GLY A 97 3.21 2.70 -4.13
N TRP A 98 4.35 2.94 -3.49
CA TRP A 98 5.57 3.30 -4.21
C TRP A 98 6.08 2.17 -5.11
N VAL A 99 5.93 0.91 -4.68
CA VAL A 99 6.25 -0.25 -5.51
C VAL A 99 5.28 -0.33 -6.69
N ALA A 100 3.98 -0.12 -6.47
CA ALA A 100 2.98 -0.12 -7.55
C ALA A 100 3.29 0.94 -8.63
N VAL A 101 3.68 2.16 -8.22
CA VAL A 101 4.11 3.22 -9.15
C VAL A 101 5.31 2.78 -9.97
N GLU A 102 6.31 2.18 -9.34
CA GLU A 102 7.53 1.77 -10.04
C GLU A 102 7.29 0.55 -10.95
N LEU A 103 6.44 -0.41 -10.54
CA LEU A 103 6.00 -1.51 -11.41
C LEU A 103 5.32 -0.99 -12.67
N CYS A 104 4.46 0.01 -12.53
CA CYS A 104 3.81 0.63 -13.68
C CYS A 104 4.80 1.31 -14.64
N ARG A 105 5.90 1.89 -14.11
CA ARG A 105 6.98 2.47 -14.92
C ARG A 105 7.79 1.39 -15.65
N GLN A 106 8.15 0.31 -14.95
CA GLN A 106 9.02 -0.73 -15.49
C GLN A 106 8.29 -1.70 -16.41
N LEU A 107 7.04 -2.03 -16.09
CA LEU A 107 6.21 -3.01 -16.81
C LEU A 107 5.14 -2.32 -17.67
N ALA A 108 5.54 -1.31 -18.44
CA ALA A 108 4.64 -0.52 -19.26
C ALA A 108 3.66 -1.40 -20.07
N GLY A 109 2.36 -1.16 -19.90
CA GLY A 109 1.28 -1.94 -20.54
C GLY A 109 0.85 -3.21 -19.78
N ARG A 110 1.63 -3.72 -18.83
CA ARG A 110 1.25 -4.86 -17.97
C ARG A 110 0.58 -4.43 -16.65
N VAL A 111 0.55 -3.13 -16.33
CA VAL A 111 -0.15 -2.58 -15.17
C VAL A 111 -1.24 -1.62 -15.67
N PRO A 112 -2.41 -2.13 -16.10
CA PRO A 112 -3.45 -1.31 -16.72
C PRO A 112 -4.20 -0.41 -15.73
N ARG A 113 -4.23 -0.76 -14.44
CA ARG A 113 -4.92 -0.01 -13.38
C ARG A 113 -4.18 -0.17 -12.04
N MET A 114 -4.33 0.80 -11.15
CA MET A 114 -3.79 0.76 -9.80
C MET A 114 -4.88 1.07 -8.78
N ILE A 115 -4.89 0.35 -7.65
CA ILE A 115 -5.77 0.56 -6.51
C ILE A 115 -4.90 0.78 -5.29
N PHE A 116 -5.17 1.86 -4.55
CA PHE A 116 -4.43 2.20 -3.34
C PHE A 116 -5.35 2.21 -2.14
N PHE A 117 -4.93 1.51 -1.09
CA PHE A 117 -5.58 1.58 0.22
C PHE A 117 -4.81 2.49 1.15
N SER A 118 -5.50 3.49 1.71
CA SER A 118 -4.98 4.34 2.80
C SER A 118 -3.61 4.98 2.49
N TRP A 119 -3.33 5.24 1.23
CA TRP A 119 -2.12 5.93 0.78
C TRP A 119 -2.43 7.40 0.52
N ASN A 120 -2.19 8.24 1.54
CA ASN A 120 -2.58 9.64 1.48
C ASN A 120 -1.95 10.37 0.27
N PRO A 121 -2.77 10.87 -0.68
CA PRO A 121 -2.28 11.52 -1.90
C PRO A 121 -1.66 12.91 -1.66
N PHE A 122 -1.81 13.50 -0.46
CA PHE A 122 -1.44 14.88 -0.15
C PHE A 122 -0.46 15.03 1.04
N ILE A 123 0.44 14.09 1.24
CA ILE A 123 1.24 13.96 2.47
C ILE A 123 2.18 15.14 2.73
N THR A 124 2.81 15.71 1.69
CA THR A 124 3.87 16.70 1.92
C THR A 124 3.34 18.11 2.16
N GLY A 125 2.06 18.36 1.95
CA GLY A 125 1.45 19.69 2.00
C GLY A 125 2.00 20.66 0.94
N ARG A 126 2.87 20.20 0.07
CA ARG A 126 3.50 20.97 -1.01
C ARG A 126 2.81 20.82 -2.35
N ASN A 127 1.88 19.87 -2.46
CA ASN A 127 1.16 19.62 -3.69
C ASN A 127 0.28 20.84 -4.03
N PRO A 128 0.44 21.47 -5.18
CA PRO A 128 -0.41 22.60 -5.58
C PRO A 128 -1.88 22.24 -5.75
N LEU A 129 -2.18 20.95 -5.93
CA LEU A 129 -3.55 20.43 -6.01
C LEU A 129 -4.19 20.23 -4.62
N ALA A 130 -3.38 20.21 -3.55
CA ALA A 130 -3.91 20.11 -2.19
C ALA A 130 -4.55 21.45 -1.76
N PRO A 131 -5.80 21.44 -1.33
CA PRO A 131 -6.43 22.65 -0.80
C PRO A 131 -5.68 23.15 0.44
N PRO A 132 -5.71 24.46 0.73
CA PRO A 132 -5.01 25.04 1.88
C PRO A 132 -5.34 24.39 3.22
N SER A 133 -6.58 23.91 3.39
CA SER A 133 -7.06 23.20 4.58
C SER A 133 -6.38 21.85 4.82
N LEU A 134 -5.82 21.22 3.79
CA LEU A 134 -5.08 19.95 3.90
C LEU A 134 -3.56 20.13 3.99
N ARG A 135 -3.07 21.36 4.04
CA ARG A 135 -1.63 21.62 4.24
C ARG A 135 -1.18 21.31 5.66
N GLU A 136 -2.10 21.21 6.60
CA GLU A 136 -1.86 20.67 7.94
C GLU A 136 -2.07 19.15 7.91
N VAL A 137 -1.08 18.43 7.42
CA VAL A 137 -1.06 16.96 7.43
C VAL A 137 -1.16 16.47 8.86
N PRO A 138 -2.04 15.49 9.16
CA PRO A 138 -2.02 14.83 10.47
C PRO A 138 -0.61 14.41 10.83
N ALA A 139 -0.16 14.73 12.04
CA ALA A 139 1.23 14.48 12.49
C ALA A 139 1.68 13.02 12.25
N LEU A 140 0.73 12.08 12.30
CA LEU A 140 0.90 10.64 12.09
C LEU A 140 1.27 10.20 10.66
N GLN A 141 1.16 11.11 9.69
CA GLN A 141 1.58 10.84 8.30
C GLN A 141 2.70 11.78 7.85
N SER A 142 3.24 12.56 8.80
CA SER A 142 4.27 13.53 8.50
C SER A 142 5.63 12.85 8.22
N PRO A 143 6.44 13.40 7.30
CA PRO A 143 7.81 12.92 7.11
C PRO A 143 8.64 12.90 8.40
N ALA A 144 8.35 13.80 9.36
CA ALA A 144 9.05 13.86 10.63
C ALA A 144 8.84 12.59 11.49
N LEU A 145 7.66 11.96 11.42
CA LEU A 145 7.40 10.72 12.13
C LEU A 145 8.21 9.56 11.55
N TRP A 146 8.29 9.46 10.23
CA TRP A 146 9.12 8.46 9.56
C TRP A 146 10.61 8.66 9.84
N GLN A 147 11.07 9.92 9.95
CA GLN A 147 12.42 10.21 10.40
C GLN A 147 12.67 9.78 11.85
N ALA A 148 11.67 9.90 12.74
CA ALA A 148 11.79 9.48 14.12
C ALA A 148 12.01 7.97 14.28
N LEU A 149 11.59 7.14 13.32
CA LEU A 149 11.87 5.71 13.30
C LEU A 149 13.36 5.38 13.16
N GLN A 150 14.16 6.29 12.62
CA GLN A 150 15.60 6.14 12.46
C GLN A 150 16.37 6.48 13.75
N ASP A 151 15.73 7.16 14.70
CA ASP A 151 16.32 7.54 16.00
C ASP A 151 16.01 6.44 17.03
N GLU A 152 17.06 5.81 17.56
CA GLU A 152 16.93 4.72 18.51
C GLU A 152 16.11 5.10 19.77
N ALA A 153 16.31 6.31 20.29
CA ALA A 153 15.64 6.76 21.50
C ALA A 153 14.15 7.07 21.30
N ARG A 154 13.73 7.39 20.06
CA ARG A 154 12.36 7.82 19.74
C ARG A 154 11.52 6.72 19.09
N ARG A 155 12.18 5.70 18.57
CA ARG A 155 11.53 4.70 17.70
C ARG A 155 10.37 3.98 18.38
N HIS A 156 10.53 3.46 19.62
CA HIS A 156 9.44 2.77 20.30
C HIS A 156 8.19 3.65 20.37
N LEU A 157 8.36 4.90 20.77
CA LEU A 157 7.23 5.85 20.79
C LEU A 157 6.66 6.11 19.39
N ALA A 158 7.51 6.21 18.37
CA ALA A 158 7.06 6.43 17.00
C ALA A 158 6.28 5.21 16.45
N VAL A 159 6.73 3.99 16.72
CA VAL A 159 6.02 2.76 16.34
C VAL A 159 4.68 2.68 17.06
N ASP A 160 4.65 2.87 18.39
CA ASP A 160 3.42 2.84 19.17
C ASP A 160 2.39 3.87 18.66
N LEU A 161 2.83 5.08 18.39
CA LEU A 161 1.98 6.13 17.84
C LEU A 161 1.45 5.77 16.45
N LEU A 162 2.30 5.23 15.57
CA LEU A 162 1.91 4.82 14.23
C LEU A 162 0.87 3.71 14.28
N VAL A 163 1.17 2.60 14.98
CA VAL A 163 0.28 1.45 15.02
C VAL A 163 -1.03 1.79 15.70
N THR A 164 -1.01 2.55 16.81
CA THR A 164 -2.22 3.06 17.45
C THR A 164 -3.08 3.87 16.50
N ALA A 165 -2.47 4.75 15.71
CA ALA A 165 -3.21 5.56 14.75
C ALA A 165 -3.73 4.76 13.55
N TRP A 166 -3.00 3.75 13.11
CA TRP A 166 -3.44 2.88 12.01
C TRP A 166 -4.65 2.05 12.42
N VAL A 167 -4.64 1.54 13.63
CA VAL A 167 -5.70 0.72 14.20
C VAL A 167 -6.91 1.56 14.60
N GLY A 168 -6.70 2.72 15.25
CA GLY A 168 -7.79 3.54 15.77
C GLY A 168 -8.73 2.75 16.67
N ASP A 169 -10.03 2.90 16.47
CA ASP A 169 -11.09 2.20 17.21
C ASP A 169 -11.57 0.92 16.48
N ALA A 170 -10.71 0.28 15.72
CA ALA A 170 -11.03 -0.92 14.96
C ALA A 170 -11.49 -2.08 15.87
N PRO A 171 -12.24 -3.06 15.31
CA PRO A 171 -12.55 -4.30 16.04
C PRO A 171 -11.31 -4.96 16.62
N ALA A 172 -11.45 -5.54 17.82
CA ALA A 172 -10.34 -6.11 18.58
C ALA A 172 -9.54 -7.17 17.78
N SER A 173 -10.19 -7.90 16.87
CA SER A 173 -9.53 -8.87 15.98
C SER A 173 -8.59 -8.20 15.00
N VAL A 174 -9.02 -7.11 14.39
CA VAL A 174 -8.20 -6.31 13.46
C VAL A 174 -7.03 -5.67 14.22
N ALA A 175 -7.31 -5.04 15.35
CA ALA A 175 -6.30 -4.44 16.21
C ALA A 175 -5.23 -5.47 16.58
N LYS A 176 -5.67 -6.64 17.08
CA LYS A 176 -4.76 -7.72 17.46
C LYS A 176 -3.88 -8.18 16.29
N GLN A 177 -4.48 -8.42 15.14
CA GLN A 177 -3.72 -8.85 13.94
C GLN A 177 -2.61 -7.85 13.61
N ILE A 178 -2.93 -6.56 13.54
CA ILE A 178 -1.96 -5.53 13.17
C ILE A 178 -0.85 -5.38 14.22
N TRP A 179 -1.20 -5.44 15.52
CA TRP A 179 -0.20 -5.44 16.58
C TRP A 179 0.70 -6.68 16.55
N ASP A 180 0.14 -7.87 16.28
CA ASP A 180 0.91 -9.09 16.15
C ASP A 180 1.88 -9.02 14.95
N GLU A 181 1.41 -8.60 13.77
CA GLU A 181 2.25 -8.49 12.58
C GLU A 181 3.37 -7.46 12.75
N THR A 182 3.01 -6.24 13.17
CA THR A 182 3.99 -5.16 13.37
C THR A 182 4.98 -5.47 14.47
N GLY A 183 4.57 -6.21 15.50
CA GLY A 183 5.40 -6.64 16.62
C GLY A 183 6.48 -7.67 16.25
N THR A 184 6.35 -8.35 15.10
CA THR A 184 7.39 -9.29 14.63
C THR A 184 8.63 -8.57 14.08
N HIS A 185 8.53 -7.28 13.80
CA HIS A 185 9.59 -6.49 13.18
C HIS A 185 10.42 -5.75 14.22
N GLY A 186 11.73 -6.06 14.23
CA GLY A 186 12.69 -5.41 15.11
C GLY A 186 13.11 -4.01 14.65
N TYR A 187 14.01 -3.46 15.43
CA TYR A 187 14.61 -2.13 15.23
C TYR A 187 15.04 -1.83 13.81
N GLU A 188 15.79 -2.74 13.21
CA GLU A 188 16.38 -2.52 11.87
C GLU A 188 15.32 -2.37 10.79
N MET A 189 14.23 -3.16 10.86
CA MET A 189 13.16 -3.07 9.89
C MET A 189 12.42 -1.75 9.97
N TRP A 190 12.07 -1.30 11.18
CA TRP A 190 11.42 0.00 11.37
C TRP A 190 12.30 1.18 10.96
N SER A 191 13.60 1.12 11.27
CA SER A 191 14.57 2.13 10.84
C SER A 191 14.68 2.18 9.32
N ARG A 192 14.73 1.00 8.68
CA ARG A 192 14.76 0.87 7.22
C ARG A 192 13.49 1.44 6.60
N ALA A 193 12.31 1.07 7.11
CA ALA A 193 11.04 1.63 6.66
C ALA A 193 11.05 3.17 6.72
N GLY A 194 11.47 3.73 7.85
CA GLY A 194 11.58 5.19 8.02
C GLY A 194 12.51 5.85 7.00
N ARG A 195 13.68 5.24 6.76
CA ARG A 195 14.65 5.72 5.77
C ARG A 195 14.08 5.70 4.35
N GLU A 196 13.56 4.56 3.94
CA GLU A 196 13.07 4.34 2.58
C GLU A 196 11.87 5.22 2.26
N ILE A 197 10.89 5.29 3.17
CA ILE A 197 9.70 6.13 2.99
C ILE A 197 10.10 7.61 2.90
N THR A 198 11.01 8.07 3.76
CA THR A 198 11.50 9.45 3.73
C THR A 198 12.22 9.75 2.40
N ALA A 199 13.04 8.81 1.90
CA ALA A 199 13.73 8.96 0.62
C ALA A 199 12.74 9.06 -0.55
N MET A 200 11.65 8.26 -0.54
CA MET A 200 10.63 8.32 -1.57
C MET A 200 9.89 9.66 -1.59
N PHE A 201 9.48 10.18 -0.44
CA PHE A 201 8.87 11.51 -0.38
C PHE A 201 9.81 12.63 -0.83
N THR A 202 11.10 12.47 -0.56
CA THR A 202 12.11 13.44 -1.01
C THR A 202 12.26 13.41 -2.53
N ARG A 203 12.25 12.23 -3.14
CA ARG A 203 12.46 12.01 -4.57
C ARG A 203 11.22 12.29 -5.41
N GLU A 204 10.08 11.79 -4.99
CA GLU A 204 8.84 11.75 -5.77
C GLU A 204 7.82 12.84 -5.38
N GLY A 205 7.97 13.43 -4.21
CA GLY A 205 6.95 14.31 -3.63
C GLY A 205 5.75 13.55 -3.09
N ASP A 206 4.54 14.10 -3.31
CA ASP A 206 3.30 13.42 -2.93
C ASP A 206 2.94 12.27 -3.88
N PRO A 207 2.24 11.24 -3.40
CA PRO A 207 1.72 10.17 -4.24
C PRO A 207 0.96 10.67 -5.48
N LEU A 208 0.07 11.62 -5.33
CA LEU A 208 -0.67 12.20 -6.45
C LEU A 208 0.25 12.86 -7.48
N GLN A 209 1.34 13.50 -7.04
CA GLN A 209 2.33 14.09 -7.94
C GLN A 209 3.01 13.01 -8.77
N ALA A 210 3.46 11.93 -8.16
CA ALA A 210 4.08 10.80 -8.85
C ALA A 210 3.11 10.18 -9.87
N LEU A 211 1.85 9.94 -9.48
CA LEU A 211 0.80 9.37 -10.34
C LEU A 211 0.48 10.27 -11.54
N SER A 212 0.52 11.58 -11.36
CA SER A 212 0.25 12.55 -12.42
C SER A 212 1.32 12.60 -13.53
N THR A 213 2.44 11.89 -13.36
CA THR A 213 3.55 11.86 -14.33
C THR A 213 3.34 10.87 -15.48
N PHE A 214 2.44 9.89 -15.34
CA PHE A 214 2.22 8.86 -16.36
C PHE A 214 1.68 9.44 -17.69
N ARG A 215 2.22 8.95 -18.80
CA ARG A 215 1.81 9.33 -20.15
C ARG A 215 1.75 8.08 -21.05
N PRO A 216 0.56 7.62 -21.47
CA PRO A 216 -0.77 8.13 -21.09
C PRO A 216 -1.03 7.96 -19.59
N PRO A 217 -2.01 8.68 -19.01
CA PRO A 217 -2.40 8.47 -17.62
C PRO A 217 -2.88 7.05 -17.39
N VAL A 218 -2.52 6.47 -16.23
CA VAL A 218 -2.99 5.16 -15.79
C VAL A 218 -4.17 5.37 -14.84
N PRO A 219 -5.29 4.67 -15.01
CA PRO A 219 -6.41 4.73 -14.09
C PRO A 219 -6.03 4.33 -12.67
N VAL A 220 -6.44 5.14 -11.70
CA VAL A 220 -6.15 4.98 -10.26
C VAL A 220 -7.42 5.06 -9.46
N LEU A 221 -7.62 4.14 -8.52
CA LEU A 221 -8.62 4.22 -7.49
C LEU A 221 -7.94 4.35 -6.11
N HIS A 222 -8.27 5.40 -5.37
CA HIS A 222 -7.90 5.52 -3.97
C HIS A 222 -9.07 5.13 -3.08
N VAL A 223 -8.89 4.08 -2.27
CA VAL A 223 -9.86 3.58 -1.29
C VAL A 223 -9.32 3.86 0.10
N TYR A 224 -10.12 4.46 0.96
CA TYR A 224 -9.69 4.79 2.31
C TYR A 224 -10.86 4.87 3.29
N ALA A 225 -10.57 4.81 4.58
CA ALA A 225 -11.51 5.04 5.65
C ALA A 225 -11.11 6.24 6.53
N GLN A 226 -9.82 6.46 6.70
CA GLN A 226 -9.25 7.56 7.49
C GLN A 226 -8.30 8.41 6.63
N PRO A 227 -8.26 9.74 6.84
CA PRO A 227 -9.02 10.54 7.82
C PRO A 227 -10.49 10.73 7.40
N ARG A 228 -11.38 10.87 8.38
CA ARG A 228 -12.83 11.07 8.14
C ARG A 228 -13.25 12.53 7.91
N ALA A 229 -12.32 13.45 7.98
CA ALA A 229 -12.59 14.89 7.76
C ALA A 229 -13.24 15.10 6.38
N PRO A 230 -14.40 15.77 6.30
CA PRO A 230 -15.11 16.01 5.04
C PRO A 230 -14.23 16.70 3.98
N GLU A 231 -13.37 17.61 4.43
CA GLU A 231 -12.47 18.38 3.58
C GLU A 231 -11.47 17.47 2.85
N TYR A 232 -11.09 16.35 3.47
CA TYR A 232 -10.17 15.38 2.86
C TYR A 232 -10.82 14.64 1.69
N LEU A 233 -12.10 14.26 1.83
CA LEU A 233 -12.86 13.67 0.72
C LEU A 233 -13.08 14.70 -0.39
N SER A 234 -13.60 15.90 -0.04
CA SER A 234 -13.90 16.96 -1.01
C SER A 234 -12.67 17.38 -1.83
N ALA A 235 -11.48 17.36 -1.21
CA ALA A 235 -10.24 17.64 -1.93
C ALA A 235 -9.94 16.58 -2.98
N GLN A 236 -10.13 15.31 -2.67
CA GLN A 236 -9.91 14.21 -3.61
C GLN A 236 -10.96 14.16 -4.71
N GLU A 237 -12.22 14.46 -4.38
CA GLU A 237 -13.31 14.60 -5.36
C GLU A 237 -13.03 15.75 -6.35
N SER A 238 -12.46 16.85 -5.87
CA SER A 238 -12.03 17.95 -6.75
C SER A 238 -10.92 17.50 -7.71
N VAL A 239 -9.95 16.74 -7.22
CA VAL A 239 -8.91 16.16 -8.09
C VAL A 239 -9.52 15.20 -9.10
N ALA A 240 -10.44 14.34 -8.68
CA ALA A 240 -11.11 13.38 -9.57
C ALA A 240 -11.94 14.08 -10.66
N TRP A 241 -12.53 15.22 -10.35
CA TRP A 241 -13.26 16.04 -11.33
C TRP A 241 -12.34 16.58 -12.44
N ASP A 242 -11.16 17.06 -12.05
CA ASP A 242 -10.20 17.64 -12.98
C ASP A 242 -9.34 16.57 -13.70
N HIS A 243 -9.27 15.36 -13.12
CA HIS A 243 -8.41 14.27 -13.58
C HIS A 243 -9.18 12.94 -13.69
N PRO A 244 -9.81 12.65 -14.83
CA PRO A 244 -10.64 11.45 -15.02
C PRO A 244 -9.92 10.11 -14.81
N TRP A 245 -8.60 10.11 -14.71
CA TRP A 245 -7.79 8.94 -14.38
C TRP A 245 -7.74 8.64 -12.88
N PHE A 246 -8.18 9.57 -12.02
CA PHE A 246 -8.19 9.41 -10.57
C PHE A 246 -9.61 9.27 -10.05
N ALA A 247 -9.87 8.23 -9.29
CA ALA A 247 -11.13 7.99 -8.60
C ALA A 247 -10.89 7.82 -7.10
N VAL A 248 -11.88 8.13 -6.28
CA VAL A 248 -11.82 7.99 -4.82
C VAL A 248 -13.07 7.30 -4.29
N ARG A 249 -12.89 6.46 -3.28
CA ARG A 249 -13.96 5.84 -2.48
C ARG A 249 -13.59 5.88 -1.00
N ARG A 250 -14.45 6.46 -0.18
CA ARG A 250 -14.35 6.37 1.28
C ARG A 250 -15.26 5.26 1.76
N LEU A 251 -14.72 4.34 2.56
CA LEU A 251 -15.45 3.24 3.19
C LEU A 251 -15.82 3.58 4.64
N GLU A 252 -16.86 2.94 5.15
CA GLU A 252 -17.32 3.13 6.53
C GLU A 252 -16.55 2.19 7.49
N ALA A 253 -15.24 2.38 7.55
CA ALA A 253 -14.33 1.75 8.49
C ALA A 253 -13.62 2.80 9.36
N VAL A 254 -12.94 2.37 10.41
CA VAL A 254 -12.29 3.25 11.40
C VAL A 254 -10.78 3.12 11.46
N SER A 255 -10.20 2.10 10.81
CA SER A 255 -8.76 1.91 10.72
C SER A 255 -8.18 2.25 9.34
N GLN A 256 -6.86 2.10 9.22
CA GLN A 256 -6.16 2.17 7.93
C GLN A 256 -6.30 0.87 7.12
N PHE A 257 -7.06 -0.12 7.62
CA PHE A 257 -7.20 -1.46 7.04
C PHE A 257 -8.67 -1.78 6.69
N PRO A 258 -9.32 -1.01 5.80
CA PRO A 258 -10.71 -1.28 5.43
C PRO A 258 -10.91 -2.68 4.83
N MET A 259 -9.89 -3.26 4.18
CA MET A 259 -9.91 -4.62 3.66
C MET A 259 -10.05 -5.70 4.75
N LEU A 260 -9.70 -5.38 6.00
CA LEU A 260 -9.92 -6.26 7.17
C LEU A 260 -11.26 -6.00 7.87
N GLU A 261 -11.69 -4.73 7.94
CA GLU A 261 -12.90 -4.35 8.68
C GLU A 261 -14.19 -4.57 7.91
N VAL A 262 -14.19 -4.17 6.63
CA VAL A 262 -15.36 -4.19 5.73
C VAL A 262 -14.99 -4.86 4.40
N PRO A 263 -14.53 -6.13 4.44
CA PRO A 263 -14.01 -6.80 3.24
C PRO A 263 -15.05 -7.00 2.14
N ASP A 264 -16.35 -7.15 2.48
CA ASP A 264 -17.41 -7.28 1.50
C ASP A 264 -17.61 -6.00 0.70
N GLU A 265 -17.76 -4.86 1.38
CA GLU A 265 -17.86 -3.54 0.76
C GLU A 265 -16.60 -3.21 -0.05
N THR A 266 -15.43 -3.55 0.50
CA THR A 266 -14.14 -3.36 -0.17
C THR A 266 -14.08 -4.15 -1.49
N ALA A 267 -14.52 -5.42 -1.48
CA ALA A 267 -14.55 -6.26 -2.67
C ALA A 267 -15.52 -5.72 -3.73
N ASP A 268 -16.68 -5.22 -3.31
CA ASP A 268 -17.67 -4.66 -4.23
C ASP A 268 -17.14 -3.41 -4.94
N VAL A 269 -16.46 -2.52 -4.21
CA VAL A 269 -15.79 -1.34 -4.78
C VAL A 269 -14.71 -1.73 -5.79
N ILE A 270 -13.94 -2.78 -5.51
CA ILE A 270 -12.92 -3.28 -6.45
C ILE A 270 -13.58 -3.86 -7.68
N ARG A 271 -14.59 -4.72 -7.54
CA ARG A 271 -15.31 -5.31 -8.69
C ARG A 271 -15.90 -4.23 -9.61
N GLU A 272 -16.53 -3.21 -9.02
CA GLU A 272 -17.05 -2.07 -9.78
C GLU A 272 -15.96 -1.37 -10.60
N TYR A 273 -14.78 -1.20 -10.01
CA TYR A 273 -13.69 -0.45 -10.64
C TYR A 273 -12.94 -1.23 -11.72
N ILE A 274 -12.83 -2.55 -11.60
CA ILE A 274 -12.05 -3.38 -12.55
C ILE A 274 -12.87 -3.84 -13.76
N GLN A 275 -14.19 -3.74 -13.72
CA GLN A 275 -15.07 -3.95 -14.88
C GLN A 275 -14.86 -2.85 -15.93
#